data_8355b293d116354b195d5c0374de218d
#
_entry.id   8355b293d116354b195d5c0374de218d
#
_cell.length_a   1.000
_cell.length_b   1.000
_cell.length_c   1.000
_cell.angle_alpha   90.00
_cell.angle_beta   90.00
_cell.angle_gamma   90.00
#
_symmetry.space_group_name_H-M   'P 1'
#
loop_
_entity.id
_entity.type
_entity.pdbx_description
1 polymer ?
#
loop_
_entity_poly.entity_id
_entity_poly.type
_entity_poly.pdbx_seq_one_letter_code
_entity_poly.pdbx_strand_id
1 'polypeptide(L)' 'MAPTMKPEHLRLLLVRAMPFGKYKGRTIAELPAHYLAWFAREGFPRGELGELLELMYELDHNALRGLLDPLRR' A
#
# COMPACT_ATOMS: atom_id res chain seq x y z
N MET A 1 18.04 -4.08 -3.28
CA MET A 1 18.05 -2.74 -2.67
C MET A 1 16.70 -2.45 -2.07
N ALA A 2 16.67 -2.05 -0.82
CA ALA A 2 15.40 -1.74 -0.19
C ALA A 2 14.76 -0.53 -0.86
N PRO A 3 13.43 -0.54 -1.06
CA PRO A 3 12.77 0.63 -1.61
C PRO A 3 12.94 1.80 -0.64
N THR A 4 13.20 2.97 -1.18
CA THR A 4 13.31 4.16 -0.37
C THR A 4 11.93 4.58 0.09
N MET A 5 11.69 4.52 1.40
CA MET A 5 10.42 4.91 1.96
C MET A 5 10.41 6.42 2.14
N LYS A 6 9.63 7.09 1.32
CA LYS A 6 9.51 8.55 1.39
C LYS A 6 8.29 8.94 2.19
N PRO A 7 8.37 10.02 2.99
CA PRO A 7 7.21 10.46 3.77
C PRO A 7 5.96 10.73 2.93
N GLU A 8 6.12 11.29 1.73
CA GLU A 8 4.98 11.53 0.86
C GLU A 8 4.32 10.24 0.39
N HIS A 9 5.09 9.15 0.25
CA HIS A 9 4.52 7.86 -0.12
C HIS A 9 3.65 7.32 1.00
N LEU A 10 4.07 7.49 2.25
CA LEU A 10 3.27 7.07 3.39
C LEU A 10 1.93 7.79 3.42
N ARG A 11 1.93 9.09 3.13
CA ARG A 11 0.70 9.87 3.08
C ARG A 11 -0.21 9.41 1.95
N LEU A 12 0.39 9.09 0.80
CA LEU A 12 -0.39 8.62 -0.34
C LEU A 12 -1.11 7.31 -0.03
N LEU A 13 -0.54 6.46 0.82
CA LEU A 13 -1.22 5.23 1.24
C LEU A 13 -2.55 5.52 1.92
N LEU A 14 -2.65 6.64 2.60
CA LEU A 14 -3.85 7.02 3.34
C LEU A 14 -4.89 7.74 2.50
N VAL A 15 -4.49 8.32 1.38
CA VAL A 15 -5.40 9.14 0.57
C VAL A 15 -5.66 8.58 -0.83
N ARG A 16 -4.73 7.82 -1.39
CA ARG A 16 -4.90 7.27 -2.73
C ARG A 16 -5.88 6.11 -2.71
N ALA A 17 -6.94 6.23 -3.50
CA ALA A 17 -7.93 5.18 -3.60
C ALA A 17 -7.54 4.14 -4.65
N MET A 18 -7.94 2.90 -4.41
CA MET A 18 -7.75 1.83 -5.39
C MET A 18 -8.62 2.13 -6.61
N PRO A 19 -8.04 2.21 -7.82
CA PRO A 19 -8.78 2.63 -9.00
C PRO A 19 -9.58 1.52 -9.68
N PHE A 20 -9.40 0.27 -9.27
CA PHE A 20 -10.08 -0.86 -9.92
C PHE A 20 -10.20 -2.03 -8.97
N GLY A 21 -10.94 -3.03 -9.40
CA GLY A 21 -11.04 -4.30 -8.71
C GLY A 21 -12.03 -4.32 -7.57
N LYS A 22 -11.95 -5.39 -6.76
CA LYS A 22 -12.87 -5.64 -5.68
C LYS A 22 -12.88 -4.52 -4.63
N TYR A 23 -11.76 -3.87 -4.43
CA TYR A 23 -11.62 -2.84 -3.41
C TYR A 23 -11.56 -1.43 -3.99
N LYS A 24 -12.11 -1.24 -5.17
CA LYS A 24 -12.17 0.08 -5.80
C LYS A 24 -12.78 1.10 -4.84
N GLY A 25 -12.12 2.24 -4.70
CA GLY A 25 -12.57 3.30 -3.82
C GLY A 25 -12.01 3.24 -2.41
N ARG A 26 -11.43 2.10 -2.01
CA ARG A 26 -10.77 2.00 -0.70
C ARG A 26 -9.36 2.56 -0.79
N THR A 27 -8.91 3.19 0.27
CA THR A 27 -7.53 3.68 0.28
C THR A 27 -6.56 2.50 0.33
N ILE A 28 -5.34 2.72 -0.17
CA ILE A 28 -4.34 1.66 -0.20
C ILE A 28 -4.08 1.13 1.21
N ALA A 29 -4.05 2.02 2.21
CA ALA A 29 -3.80 1.63 3.60
C ALA A 29 -4.91 0.74 4.18
N GLU A 30 -6.09 0.73 3.58
CA GLU A 30 -7.21 -0.08 4.06
C GLU A 30 -7.32 -1.45 3.37
N LEU A 31 -6.45 -1.73 2.40
CA LEU A 31 -6.50 -2.99 1.69
C LEU A 31 -6.09 -4.13 2.61
N PRO A 32 -6.83 -5.28 2.55
CA PRO A 32 -6.48 -6.40 3.40
C PRO A 32 -5.19 -7.09 2.96
N ALA A 33 -4.53 -7.73 3.93
CA ALA A 33 -3.26 -8.40 3.69
C ALA A 33 -3.32 -9.43 2.57
N HIS A 34 -4.40 -10.21 2.51
CA HIS A 34 -4.50 -11.26 1.49
C HIS A 34 -4.59 -10.69 0.08
N TYR A 35 -5.14 -9.50 -0.07
CA TYR A 35 -5.23 -8.84 -1.36
C TYR A 35 -3.85 -8.35 -1.80
N LEU A 36 -3.11 -7.77 -0.87
CA LEU A 36 -1.74 -7.34 -1.14
C LEU A 36 -0.83 -8.53 -1.46
N ALA A 37 -1.01 -9.63 -0.75
CA ALA A 37 -0.25 -10.85 -1.02
C ALA A 37 -0.55 -11.41 -2.41
N TRP A 38 -1.79 -11.25 -2.87
CA TRP A 38 -2.17 -11.67 -4.22
C TRP A 38 -1.33 -10.93 -5.26
N PHE A 39 -1.19 -9.60 -5.08
CA PHE A 39 -0.35 -8.81 -5.99
C PHE A 39 1.11 -9.24 -5.91
N ALA A 40 1.59 -9.60 -4.72
CA ALA A 40 2.97 -10.04 -4.57
C ALA A 40 3.24 -11.31 -5.37
N ARG A 41 2.24 -12.19 -5.48
CA ARG A 41 2.38 -13.43 -6.26
C ARG A 41 2.20 -13.20 -7.75
N GLU A 42 1.22 -12.38 -8.12
CA GLU A 42 0.86 -12.17 -9.53
C GLU A 42 1.68 -11.06 -10.19
N GLY A 43 2.28 -10.20 -9.40
CA GLY A 43 3.01 -9.05 -9.89
C GLY A 43 2.28 -7.75 -9.60
N PHE A 44 3.02 -6.76 -9.14
CA PHE A 44 2.43 -5.45 -8.87
C PHE A 44 2.25 -4.68 -10.18
N PRO A 45 1.21 -3.83 -10.28
CA PRO A 45 1.06 -2.96 -11.45
C PRO A 45 2.27 -2.05 -11.61
N ARG A 46 2.45 -1.54 -12.82
CA ARG A 46 3.52 -0.58 -13.06
C ARG A 46 3.10 0.80 -12.60
N GLY A 47 4.10 1.66 -12.36
CA GLY A 47 3.88 3.04 -12.01
C GLY A 47 3.66 3.25 -10.52
N GLU A 48 3.17 4.43 -10.20
CA GLU A 48 3.02 4.84 -8.80
C GLU A 48 2.10 3.92 -8.01
N LEU A 49 1.01 3.47 -8.63
CA LEU A 49 0.10 2.56 -7.94
C LEU A 49 0.81 1.30 -7.49
N GLY A 50 1.62 0.70 -8.37
CA GLY A 50 2.37 -0.49 -8.03
C GLY A 50 3.35 -0.25 -6.89
N GLU A 51 4.01 0.92 -6.92
CA GLU A 51 4.95 1.27 -5.85
C GLU A 51 4.23 1.41 -4.52
N LEU A 52 3.04 2.00 -4.52
CA LEU A 52 2.27 2.15 -3.29
C LEU A 52 1.77 0.81 -2.76
N LEU A 53 1.31 -0.06 -3.65
CA LEU A 53 0.86 -1.40 -3.26
C LEU A 53 2.02 -2.21 -2.68
N GLU A 54 3.18 -2.12 -3.31
CA GLU A 54 4.36 -2.83 -2.82
C GLU A 54 4.79 -2.30 -1.45
N LEU A 55 4.78 -0.99 -1.28
CA LEU A 55 5.12 -0.39 0.00
C LEU A 55 4.14 -0.83 1.08
N MET A 56 2.84 -0.83 0.79
CA MET A 56 1.85 -1.27 1.76
C MET A 56 2.02 -2.74 2.10
N TYR A 57 2.33 -3.56 1.10
CA TYR A 57 2.62 -4.97 1.33
C TYR A 57 3.80 -5.15 2.28
N GLU A 58 4.87 -4.37 2.08
CA GLU A 58 6.04 -4.44 2.94
C GLU A 58 5.70 -4.04 4.38
N LEU A 59 4.94 -2.96 4.54
CA LEU A 59 4.53 -2.52 5.87
C LEU A 59 3.70 -3.59 6.59
N ASP A 60 2.79 -4.20 5.85
CA ASP A 60 1.92 -5.22 6.42
C ASP A 60 2.69 -6.50 6.75
N HIS A 61 3.55 -6.91 5.83
CA HIS A 61 4.37 -8.12 5.98
C HIS A 61 5.29 -8.02 7.20
N ASN A 62 5.80 -6.84 7.48
CA ASN A 62 6.70 -6.60 8.60
C ASN A 62 5.98 -6.10 9.85
N ALA A 63 4.65 -6.16 9.87
CA ALA A 63 3.83 -5.70 10.99
C ALA A 63 4.07 -4.22 11.31
N LEU A 64 4.27 -3.41 10.29
CA LEU A 64 4.57 -1.98 10.45
C LEU A 64 3.41 -1.06 10.12
N ARG A 65 2.18 -1.59 10.02
CA ARG A 65 1.01 -0.75 9.76
C ARG A 65 0.87 0.39 10.77
N GLY A 66 1.34 0.18 11.99
CA GLY A 66 1.30 1.20 13.02
C GLY A 66 2.05 2.48 12.67
N LEU A 67 2.96 2.42 11.69
CA LEU A 67 3.67 3.62 11.23
C LEU A 67 2.71 4.64 10.61
N LEU A 68 1.54 4.19 10.17
CA LEU A 68 0.55 5.07 9.54
C LEU A 68 -0.34 5.76 10.57
N ASP A 69 -0.41 5.24 11.81
CA ASP A 69 -1.30 5.78 12.81
C ASP A 69 -1.11 7.28 13.10
N PRO A 70 0.12 7.77 13.26
CA PRO A 70 0.32 9.20 13.49
C PRO A 70 -0.14 10.09 12.35
N LEU A 71 -0.27 9.52 11.14
CA LEU A 71 -0.64 10.25 9.94
C LEU A 71 -2.14 10.21 9.68
N ARG A 72 -2.89 9.43 10.44
CA ARG A 72 -4.34 9.24 10.23
C ARG A 72 -5.17 10.29 10.96
N ARG A 73 -4.84 11.53 10.78
CA ARG A 73 -5.60 12.58 11.45
C ARG A 73 -6.04 13.64 10.48
#